data_078ad456830d45850daab0ab6a55aefd
#
_entry.id   078ad456830d45850daab0ab6a55aefd
#
_cell.length_a   1.000
_cell.length_b   1.000
_cell.length_c   1.000
_cell.angle_alpha   90.00
_cell.angle_beta   90.00
_cell.angle_gamma   90.00
#
_symmetry.space_group_name_H-M   'P 1'
#
loop_
_entity.id
_entity.type
_entity.pdbx_description
1 polymer ?
#
loop_
_entity_poly.entity_id
_entity_poly.type
_entity_poly.pdbx_seq_one_letter_code
_entity_poly.pdbx_strand_id
1 'polypeptide(L)'
;VAERTARQIPGHVLSAFQLDGRSGLPVGPEWDNGVRFGRVVVSEASDTAAWSGKARDHAGEFGAGIAVSRPVRATDGRLVVGGFKASEFVEGRVLARIDEAVSAALHYDEAMAGVEAPAADRGDAFATAERAVWRDYTPQPDDVVAHMDFASCLLFSGDMVPTLTDLVPSSGKRPRGFTAALVIVDGLLAEACDAAVLDRWAHVPGLRELARRALEYRVACARAAGSGIRSIVEGVDRALVSE
;
A
#
# COMPACT_ATOMS: atom_id res chain seq x y z
N VAL A 1 13.80 -14.01 11.08
CA VAL A 1 13.13 -13.68 9.82
C VAL A 1 13.24 -14.91 8.94
N ALA A 2 12.16 -15.68 8.81
CA ALA A 2 12.14 -16.83 7.91
C ALA A 2 12.20 -16.30 6.47
N GLU A 3 13.23 -16.63 5.71
CA GLU A 3 13.25 -16.47 4.25
C GLU A 3 12.02 -17.20 3.69
N ARG A 4 11.00 -16.44 3.28
CA ARG A 4 9.94 -17.00 2.44
C ARG A 4 10.60 -17.29 1.08
N THR A 5 10.97 -18.55 0.87
CA THR A 5 11.42 -19.04 -0.45
C THR A 5 10.36 -18.64 -1.47
N ALA A 6 10.74 -17.89 -2.50
CA ALA A 6 9.84 -17.50 -3.57
C ALA A 6 9.13 -18.78 -4.09
N ARG A 7 7.81 -18.81 -3.97
CA ARG A 7 7.02 -19.97 -4.42
C ARG A 7 7.24 -20.10 -5.91
N GLN A 8 7.64 -21.29 -6.37
CA GLN A 8 7.91 -21.51 -7.78
C GLN A 8 6.64 -21.21 -8.60
N ILE A 9 6.72 -20.23 -9.51
CA ILE A 9 5.59 -19.85 -10.37
C ILE A 9 5.30 -21.02 -11.33
N PRO A 10 4.09 -21.57 -11.33
CA PRO A 10 3.74 -22.70 -12.19
C PRO A 10 3.80 -22.32 -13.68
N GLY A 11 4.22 -23.28 -14.54
CA GLY A 11 4.34 -23.05 -15.98
C GLY A 11 3.05 -22.55 -16.64
N HIS A 12 1.88 -23.05 -16.24
CA HIS A 12 0.59 -22.58 -16.78
C HIS A 12 0.29 -21.10 -16.44
N VAL A 13 0.82 -20.58 -15.34
CA VAL A 13 0.73 -19.14 -14.98
C VAL A 13 1.61 -18.33 -15.92
N LEU A 14 2.86 -18.77 -16.15
CA LEU A 14 3.77 -18.11 -17.08
C LEU A 14 3.18 -18.09 -18.49
N SER A 15 2.62 -19.21 -18.96
CA SER A 15 1.95 -19.29 -20.26
C SER A 15 0.77 -18.34 -20.36
N ALA A 16 -0.06 -18.23 -19.30
CA ALA A 16 -1.21 -17.33 -19.27
C ALA A 16 -0.81 -15.86 -19.43
N PHE A 17 0.34 -15.46 -18.88
CA PHE A 17 0.89 -14.10 -19.00
C PHE A 17 1.90 -13.94 -20.15
N GLN A 18 2.04 -14.94 -21.04
CA GLN A 18 2.96 -14.94 -22.20
C GLN A 18 4.44 -14.77 -21.80
N LEU A 19 4.84 -15.43 -20.73
CA LEU A 19 6.20 -15.36 -20.16
C LEU A 19 6.98 -16.66 -20.31
N ASP A 20 6.50 -17.60 -21.12
CA ASP A 20 7.17 -18.88 -21.38
C ASP A 20 8.60 -18.70 -21.85
N GLY A 21 9.51 -19.53 -21.35
CA GLY A 21 10.91 -19.55 -21.73
C GLY A 21 11.72 -18.31 -21.34
N ARG A 22 11.14 -17.36 -20.59
CA ARG A 22 11.87 -16.19 -20.10
C ARG A 22 12.58 -16.51 -18.79
N SER A 23 13.79 -16.00 -18.63
CA SER A 23 14.51 -16.06 -17.35
C SER A 23 13.90 -15.07 -16.37
N GLY A 24 13.63 -15.54 -15.14
CA GLY A 24 13.09 -14.72 -14.05
C GLY A 24 14.20 -14.24 -13.11
N LEU A 25 14.06 -13.04 -12.59
CA LEU A 25 14.91 -12.43 -11.55
C LEU A 25 14.06 -12.14 -10.32
N PRO A 26 14.47 -12.55 -9.10
CA PRO A 26 13.77 -12.19 -7.88
C PRO A 26 13.71 -10.67 -7.71
N VAL A 27 12.59 -10.16 -7.21
CA VAL A 27 12.42 -8.75 -6.81
C VAL A 27 12.04 -8.66 -5.32
N GLY A 28 12.14 -7.47 -4.76
CA GLY A 28 11.99 -7.23 -3.33
C GLY A 28 10.55 -7.21 -2.83
N PRO A 29 10.39 -6.89 -1.52
CA PRO A 29 9.08 -6.84 -0.87
C PRO A 29 8.15 -5.78 -1.47
N GLU A 30 8.67 -4.73 -2.06
CA GLU A 30 7.92 -3.72 -2.79
C GLU A 30 7.16 -4.29 -4.00
N TRP A 31 7.52 -5.49 -4.43
CA TRP A 31 6.88 -6.29 -5.47
C TRP A 31 6.37 -7.64 -4.91
N ASP A 32 5.99 -7.69 -3.63
CA ASP A 32 5.52 -8.90 -2.93
C ASP A 32 6.52 -10.08 -3.00
N ASN A 33 7.83 -9.79 -3.08
CA ASN A 33 8.88 -10.80 -3.29
C ASN A 33 8.63 -11.68 -4.52
N GLY A 34 8.08 -11.10 -5.57
CA GLY A 34 7.77 -11.78 -6.83
C GLY A 34 8.99 -12.05 -7.70
N VAL A 35 8.74 -12.38 -8.96
CA VAL A 35 9.77 -12.65 -9.96
C VAL A 35 9.54 -11.76 -11.19
N ARG A 36 10.57 -11.03 -11.60
CA ARG A 36 10.58 -10.19 -12.80
C ARG A 36 10.98 -10.97 -14.02
N PHE A 37 10.17 -10.92 -15.06
CA PHE A 37 10.41 -11.48 -16.40
C PHE A 37 10.45 -10.33 -17.43
N GLY A 38 11.63 -9.75 -17.64
CA GLY A 38 11.77 -8.58 -18.49
C GLY A 38 11.05 -7.35 -17.92
N ARG A 39 9.93 -6.96 -18.53
CA ARG A 39 9.11 -5.81 -18.08
C ARG A 39 7.88 -6.20 -17.24
N VAL A 40 7.75 -7.45 -16.87
CA VAL A 40 6.60 -7.95 -16.10
C VAL A 40 7.09 -8.57 -14.79
N VAL A 41 6.44 -8.22 -13.69
CA VAL A 41 6.62 -8.89 -12.40
C VAL A 41 5.41 -9.78 -12.16
N VAL A 42 5.66 -11.03 -11.78
CA VAL A 42 4.63 -11.97 -11.33
C VAL A 42 4.82 -12.22 -9.85
N SER A 43 3.77 -12.04 -9.06
CA SER A 43 3.77 -12.25 -7.61
C SER A 43 2.52 -12.99 -7.15
N GLU A 44 2.53 -13.51 -5.92
CA GLU A 44 1.33 -14.12 -5.32
C GLU A 44 0.21 -13.08 -5.21
N ALA A 45 -1.00 -13.49 -5.54
CA ALA A 45 -2.18 -12.64 -5.45
C ALA A 45 -2.78 -12.69 -4.04
N SER A 46 -3.06 -11.52 -3.47
CA SER A 46 -3.92 -11.38 -2.29
C SER A 46 -5.39 -11.58 -2.67
N ASP A 47 -6.25 -11.72 -1.67
CA ASP A 47 -7.72 -11.81 -1.89
C ASP A 47 -8.29 -10.56 -2.58
N THR A 48 -7.63 -9.42 -2.46
CA THR A 48 -8.02 -8.16 -3.09
C THR A 48 -7.30 -7.86 -4.40
N ALA A 49 -6.43 -8.76 -4.91
CA ALA A 49 -5.61 -8.51 -6.10
C ALA A 49 -6.43 -8.22 -7.36
N ALA A 50 -7.56 -8.88 -7.54
CA ALA A 50 -8.44 -8.62 -8.69
C ALA A 50 -9.10 -7.23 -8.61
N TRP A 51 -9.45 -6.77 -7.39
CA TRP A 51 -9.92 -5.41 -7.15
C TRP A 51 -8.81 -4.39 -7.40
N SER A 52 -7.61 -4.60 -6.83
CA SER A 52 -6.45 -3.74 -7.06
C SER A 52 -6.15 -3.57 -8.55
N GLY A 53 -6.14 -4.68 -9.30
CA GLY A 53 -5.92 -4.63 -10.74
C GLY A 53 -6.97 -3.80 -11.48
N LYS A 54 -8.26 -3.95 -11.14
CA LYS A 54 -9.34 -3.12 -11.74
C LYS A 54 -9.19 -1.65 -11.37
N ALA A 55 -8.91 -1.34 -10.11
CA ALA A 55 -8.71 0.03 -9.65
C ALA A 55 -7.52 0.69 -10.37
N ARG A 56 -6.41 -0.03 -10.56
CA ARG A 56 -5.24 0.45 -11.30
C ARG A 56 -5.48 0.61 -12.80
N ASP A 57 -6.31 -0.20 -13.42
CA ASP A 57 -6.72 -0.03 -14.83
C ASP A 57 -7.51 1.27 -15.04
N HIS A 58 -8.39 1.63 -14.09
CA HIS A 58 -9.11 2.91 -14.11
C HIS A 58 -8.20 4.10 -13.76
N ALA A 59 -7.13 3.84 -13.06
CA ALA A 59 -6.17 4.81 -12.57
C ALA A 59 -5.18 5.34 -13.63
N GLY A 60 -5.38 5.10 -14.90
CA GLY A 60 -4.74 5.88 -15.96
C GLY A 60 -4.97 7.39 -15.83
N GLU A 61 -5.83 7.77 -14.88
CA GLU A 61 -6.19 9.13 -14.48
C GLU A 61 -5.69 9.53 -13.09
N PHE A 62 -4.78 8.76 -12.44
CA PHE A 62 -4.06 9.27 -11.29
C PHE A 62 -3.39 10.59 -11.68
N GLY A 63 -3.77 11.69 -11.01
CA GLY A 63 -3.34 13.04 -11.37
C GLY A 63 -1.82 13.23 -11.32
N ALA A 64 -1.36 14.42 -11.64
CA ALA A 64 0.06 14.74 -11.87
C ALA A 64 1.04 14.38 -10.73
N GLY A 65 0.57 14.02 -9.52
CA GLY A 65 1.40 13.81 -8.33
C GLY A 65 1.75 12.36 -7.99
N ILE A 66 1.14 11.36 -8.64
CA ILE A 66 1.37 9.93 -8.38
C ILE A 66 1.08 9.10 -9.64
N ALA A 67 1.85 8.04 -9.83
CA ALA A 67 1.62 7.02 -10.85
C ALA A 67 1.38 5.65 -10.21
N VAL A 68 0.86 4.72 -10.99
CA VAL A 68 0.73 3.32 -10.56
C VAL A 68 1.25 2.37 -11.62
N SER A 69 1.85 1.27 -11.19
CA SER A 69 2.22 0.16 -12.06
C SER A 69 0.96 -0.45 -12.69
N ARG A 70 0.95 -0.61 -14.00
CA ARG A 70 -0.21 -1.18 -14.70
C ARG A 70 -0.33 -2.67 -14.45
N PRO A 71 -1.54 -3.19 -14.20
CA PRO A 71 -1.75 -4.62 -14.14
C PRO A 71 -1.60 -5.24 -15.53
N VAL A 72 -0.98 -6.41 -15.59
CA VAL A 72 -0.89 -7.21 -16.81
C VAL A 72 -2.00 -8.26 -16.79
N ARG A 73 -2.82 -8.29 -17.84
CA ARG A 73 -3.88 -9.29 -17.97
C ARG A 73 -3.37 -10.56 -18.63
N ALA A 74 -3.87 -11.68 -18.19
CA ALA A 74 -3.67 -12.94 -18.88
C ALA A 74 -4.34 -12.93 -20.27
N THR A 75 -3.99 -13.88 -21.13
CA THR A 75 -4.53 -14.01 -22.50
C THR A 75 -6.06 -14.14 -22.55
N ASP A 76 -6.67 -14.61 -21.49
CA ASP A 76 -8.13 -14.70 -21.32
C ASP A 76 -8.77 -13.48 -20.62
N GLY A 77 -7.98 -12.42 -20.39
CA GLY A 77 -8.42 -11.17 -19.76
C GLY A 77 -8.42 -11.16 -18.23
N ARG A 78 -8.15 -12.28 -17.56
CA ARG A 78 -8.10 -12.35 -16.10
C ARG A 78 -6.91 -11.59 -15.54
N LEU A 79 -7.09 -10.98 -14.36
CA LEU A 79 -6.05 -10.30 -13.59
C LEU A 79 -5.31 -11.23 -12.64
N VAL A 80 -5.95 -12.36 -12.27
CA VAL A 80 -5.38 -13.37 -11.36
C VAL A 80 -5.51 -14.75 -12.00
N VAL A 81 -4.42 -15.50 -12.05
CA VAL A 81 -4.34 -16.86 -12.59
C VAL A 81 -3.59 -17.76 -11.62
N GLY A 82 -4.22 -18.84 -11.18
CA GLY A 82 -3.58 -19.83 -10.30
C GLY A 82 -3.06 -19.25 -8.97
N GLY A 83 -3.68 -18.18 -8.46
CA GLY A 83 -3.22 -17.49 -7.25
C GLY A 83 -2.06 -16.52 -7.49
N PHE A 84 -1.79 -16.13 -8.74
CA PHE A 84 -0.76 -15.14 -9.10
C PHE A 84 -1.37 -13.97 -9.86
N LYS A 85 -0.78 -12.79 -9.67
CA LYS A 85 -1.04 -11.55 -10.42
C LYS A 85 0.21 -11.15 -11.19
N ALA A 86 0.04 -10.30 -12.21
CA ALA A 86 1.16 -9.73 -12.94
C ALA A 86 1.01 -8.21 -13.06
N SER A 87 2.14 -7.49 -13.03
CA SER A 87 2.20 -6.04 -13.14
C SER A 87 3.38 -5.61 -14.01
N GLU A 88 3.27 -4.46 -14.68
CA GLU A 88 4.40 -3.87 -15.39
C GLU A 88 5.47 -3.45 -14.39
N PHE A 89 6.72 -3.84 -14.64
CA PHE A 89 7.86 -3.43 -13.82
C PHE A 89 8.18 -1.95 -14.04
N VAL A 90 8.33 -1.21 -12.96
CA VAL A 90 8.78 0.18 -12.93
C VAL A 90 10.09 0.27 -12.16
N GLU A 91 11.07 0.98 -12.71
CA GLU A 91 12.34 1.24 -12.04
C GLU A 91 12.13 2.23 -10.89
N GLY A 92 12.75 1.95 -9.76
CA GLY A 92 12.70 2.80 -8.57
C GLY A 92 13.07 2.04 -7.30
N ARG A 93 13.07 2.76 -6.18
CA ARG A 93 13.35 2.21 -4.86
C ARG A 93 12.40 2.82 -3.84
N VAL A 94 12.07 2.04 -2.82
CA VAL A 94 11.43 2.58 -1.62
C VAL A 94 12.46 3.44 -0.88
N LEU A 95 12.12 4.70 -0.65
CA LEU A 95 12.98 5.69 0.01
C LEU A 95 12.18 6.43 1.09
N ALA A 96 12.86 6.83 2.16
CA ALA A 96 12.27 7.58 3.28
C ALA A 96 12.08 9.09 2.93
N ARG A 97 11.44 9.39 1.80
CA ARG A 97 11.08 10.74 1.33
C ARG A 97 9.68 11.08 1.86
N ILE A 98 9.56 11.28 3.18
CA ILE A 98 8.27 11.28 3.88
C ILE A 98 7.33 12.38 3.36
N ASP A 99 7.80 13.62 3.21
CA ASP A 99 6.93 14.71 2.74
C ASP A 99 6.41 14.48 1.30
N GLU A 100 7.23 13.90 0.42
CA GLU A 100 6.80 13.53 -0.93
C GLU A 100 5.83 12.35 -0.92
N ALA A 101 6.04 11.37 -0.04
CA ALA A 101 5.12 10.26 0.13
C ALA A 101 3.77 10.70 0.71
N VAL A 102 3.75 11.69 1.63
CA VAL A 102 2.52 12.31 2.14
C VAL A 102 1.78 13.03 1.02
N SER A 103 2.49 13.83 0.20
CA SER A 103 1.89 14.48 -0.97
C SER A 103 1.30 13.47 -1.95
N ALA A 104 2.04 12.40 -2.26
CA ALA A 104 1.56 11.33 -3.13
C ALA A 104 0.33 10.60 -2.54
N ALA A 105 0.28 10.41 -1.21
CA ALA A 105 -0.87 9.81 -0.53
C ALA A 105 -2.14 10.68 -0.62
N LEU A 106 -2.02 12.00 -0.59
CA LEU A 106 -3.14 12.90 -0.81
C LEU A 106 -3.65 12.85 -2.25
N HIS A 107 -2.76 12.79 -3.25
CA HIS A 107 -3.15 12.57 -4.64
C HIS A 107 -3.78 11.18 -4.86
N TYR A 108 -3.32 10.17 -4.14
CA TYR A 108 -3.97 8.85 -4.13
C TYR A 108 -5.42 8.96 -3.63
N ASP A 109 -5.67 9.65 -2.53
CA ASP A 109 -7.01 9.84 -1.99
C ASP A 109 -7.95 10.57 -2.99
N GLU A 110 -7.42 11.53 -3.75
CA GLU A 110 -8.15 12.19 -4.83
C GLU A 110 -8.53 11.21 -5.95
N ALA A 111 -7.57 10.39 -6.37
CA ALA A 111 -7.79 9.39 -7.42
C ALA A 111 -8.77 8.28 -6.99
N MET A 112 -8.84 7.99 -5.69
CA MET A 112 -9.76 7.00 -5.13
C MET A 112 -11.17 7.53 -4.88
N ALA A 113 -11.45 8.79 -5.22
CA ALA A 113 -12.79 9.37 -5.13
C ALA A 113 -13.79 8.55 -5.97
N GLY A 114 -14.87 8.11 -5.35
CA GLY A 114 -15.91 7.31 -6.02
C GLY A 114 -15.55 5.84 -6.25
N VAL A 115 -14.33 5.39 -5.94
CA VAL A 115 -13.96 3.98 -6.01
C VAL A 115 -14.61 3.23 -4.85
N GLU A 116 -15.28 2.12 -5.16
CA GLU A 116 -15.90 1.28 -4.14
C GLU A 116 -14.86 0.36 -3.46
N ALA A 117 -15.05 0.12 -2.16
CA ALA A 117 -14.21 -0.80 -1.42
C ALA A 117 -14.33 -2.23 -1.97
N PRO A 118 -13.28 -3.08 -1.83
CA PRO A 118 -13.35 -4.45 -2.30
C PRO A 118 -14.47 -5.21 -1.59
N ALA A 119 -15.23 -5.99 -2.34
CA ALA A 119 -16.25 -6.88 -1.78
C ALA A 119 -15.60 -8.09 -1.05
N ALA A 120 -14.40 -8.48 -1.47
CA ALA A 120 -13.63 -9.52 -0.80
C ALA A 120 -12.95 -8.95 0.44
N ASP A 121 -13.18 -9.58 1.59
CA ASP A 121 -12.49 -9.24 2.81
C ASP A 121 -11.09 -9.87 2.82
N ARG A 122 -10.09 -9.09 3.23
CA ARG A 122 -8.79 -9.65 3.53
C ARG A 122 -8.91 -10.46 4.83
N GLY A 123 -8.66 -11.77 4.75
CA GLY A 123 -8.71 -12.68 5.89
C GLY A 123 -7.46 -12.63 6.79
N ASP A 124 -6.54 -11.69 6.56
CA ASP A 124 -5.28 -11.60 7.28
C ASP A 124 -5.39 -10.89 8.64
N ALA A 125 -4.35 -11.01 9.45
CA ALA A 125 -4.28 -10.40 10.77
C ALA A 125 -4.28 -8.87 10.71
N PHE A 126 -3.78 -8.27 9.64
CA PHE A 126 -3.73 -6.82 9.44
C PHE A 126 -5.12 -6.26 9.17
N ALA A 127 -5.93 -6.96 8.35
CA ALA A 127 -7.33 -6.59 8.15
C ALA A 127 -8.15 -6.74 9.44
N THR A 128 -7.84 -7.74 10.26
CA THR A 128 -8.47 -7.90 11.58
C THR A 128 -8.11 -6.73 12.50
N ALA A 129 -6.84 -6.30 12.52
CA ALA A 129 -6.38 -5.13 13.27
C ALA A 129 -7.07 -3.84 12.78
N GLU A 130 -7.18 -3.67 11.47
CA GLU A 130 -7.89 -2.54 10.86
C GLU A 130 -9.34 -2.47 11.31
N ARG A 131 -10.09 -3.57 11.18
CA ARG A 131 -11.50 -3.62 11.61
C ARG A 131 -11.67 -3.33 13.10
N ALA A 132 -10.74 -3.74 13.95
CA ALA A 132 -10.78 -3.47 15.37
C ALA A 132 -10.64 -1.96 15.67
N VAL A 133 -9.74 -1.27 14.98
CA VAL A 133 -9.51 0.19 15.14
C VAL A 133 -10.70 1.01 14.61
N TRP A 134 -11.33 0.54 13.54
CA TRP A 134 -12.41 1.26 12.86
C TRP A 134 -13.81 0.74 13.18
N ARG A 135 -13.97 -0.11 14.20
CA ARG A 135 -15.26 -0.76 14.54
C ARG A 135 -16.41 0.22 14.76
N ASP A 136 -16.12 1.37 15.39
CA ASP A 136 -17.11 2.38 15.76
C ASP A 136 -17.19 3.53 14.73
N TYR A 137 -16.57 3.36 13.58
CA TYR A 137 -16.58 4.35 12.52
C TYR A 137 -17.66 4.07 11.49
N THR A 138 -18.46 5.09 11.19
CA THR A 138 -19.44 5.05 10.10
C THR A 138 -18.93 5.85 8.93
N PRO A 139 -18.69 5.22 7.74
CA PRO A 139 -18.19 5.91 6.57
C PRO A 139 -19.05 7.11 6.15
N GLN A 140 -18.41 8.18 5.75
CA GLN A 140 -19.03 9.40 5.25
C GLN A 140 -19.00 9.44 3.71
N PRO A 141 -19.81 10.28 3.06
CA PRO A 141 -19.88 10.35 1.59
C PRO A 141 -18.56 10.65 0.89
N ASP A 142 -17.70 11.46 1.51
CA ASP A 142 -16.41 11.88 0.95
C ASP A 142 -15.26 10.93 1.29
N ASP A 143 -15.52 9.86 2.03
CA ASP A 143 -14.51 8.87 2.39
C ASP A 143 -14.06 8.08 1.17
N VAL A 144 -12.80 7.64 1.22
CA VAL A 144 -12.15 6.89 0.14
C VAL A 144 -11.61 5.55 0.64
N VAL A 145 -11.27 4.67 -0.27
CA VAL A 145 -10.53 3.45 0.07
C VAL A 145 -9.08 3.84 0.34
N ALA A 146 -8.67 3.78 1.61
CA ALA A 146 -7.31 4.11 2.00
C ALA A 146 -6.32 2.99 1.58
N HIS A 147 -5.06 3.37 1.40
CA HIS A 147 -3.98 2.42 1.14
C HIS A 147 -3.28 2.04 2.45
N MET A 148 -3.36 0.77 2.86
CA MET A 148 -2.93 0.33 4.19
C MET A 148 -1.44 0.05 4.31
N ASP A 149 -0.70 0.01 3.19
CA ASP A 149 0.76 -0.22 3.14
C ASP A 149 1.45 0.67 2.08
N PHE A 150 1.12 1.96 2.11
CA PHE A 150 1.48 2.91 1.05
C PHE A 150 3.00 3.09 0.89
N ALA A 151 3.70 3.33 2.00
CA ALA A 151 5.13 3.60 1.98
C ALA A 151 5.96 2.42 1.45
N SER A 152 5.54 1.18 1.73
CA SER A 152 6.23 -0.03 1.26
C SER A 152 6.02 -0.28 -0.24
N CYS A 153 4.94 0.26 -0.82
CA CYS A 153 4.60 0.10 -2.23
C CYS A 153 5.03 1.29 -3.10
N LEU A 154 5.53 2.39 -2.49
CA LEU A 154 5.85 3.62 -3.21
C LEU A 154 7.32 3.65 -3.65
N LEU A 155 7.55 3.66 -4.96
CA LEU A 155 8.87 3.75 -5.57
C LEU A 155 9.20 5.19 -5.97
N PHE A 156 10.44 5.57 -5.70
CA PHE A 156 11.05 6.82 -6.17
C PHE A 156 12.16 6.52 -7.19
N SER A 157 12.19 7.26 -8.28
CA SER A 157 13.21 7.17 -9.34
C SER A 157 13.65 8.57 -9.76
N GLY A 158 14.74 9.06 -9.17
CA GLY A 158 15.21 10.44 -9.40
C GLY A 158 14.12 11.46 -9.06
N ASP A 159 13.85 12.35 -10.03
CA ASP A 159 12.81 13.39 -9.94
C ASP A 159 11.50 13.01 -10.64
N MET A 160 11.36 11.73 -11.01
CA MET A 160 10.13 11.22 -11.61
C MET A 160 9.00 11.15 -10.57
N VAL A 161 7.77 11.22 -11.05
CA VAL A 161 6.57 11.06 -10.23
C VAL A 161 6.64 9.73 -9.48
N PRO A 162 6.43 9.70 -8.15
CA PRO A 162 6.43 8.47 -7.37
C PRO A 162 5.40 7.47 -7.91
N THR A 163 5.76 6.20 -7.92
CA THR A 163 4.92 5.16 -8.52
C THR A 163 4.58 4.08 -7.51
N LEU A 164 3.30 3.79 -7.33
CA LEU A 164 2.83 2.64 -6.56
C LEU A 164 2.97 1.34 -7.37
N THR A 165 3.48 0.31 -6.74
CA THR A 165 3.60 -1.02 -7.35
C THR A 165 2.30 -1.80 -7.31
N ASP A 166 1.51 -1.62 -6.25
CA ASP A 166 0.21 -2.27 -6.05
C ASP A 166 -0.69 -1.41 -5.15
N LEU A 167 -1.97 -1.80 -5.02
CA LEU A 167 -2.91 -1.20 -4.07
C LEU A 167 -3.28 -2.21 -2.98
N VAL A 168 -3.01 -1.85 -1.73
CA VAL A 168 -3.42 -2.60 -0.54
C VAL A 168 -4.60 -1.87 0.10
N PRO A 169 -5.85 -2.23 -0.25
CA PRO A 169 -7.02 -1.46 0.17
C PRO A 169 -7.36 -1.64 1.64
N SER A 170 -7.96 -0.62 2.22
CA SER A 170 -8.71 -0.74 3.47
C SER A 170 -9.96 -1.61 3.29
N SER A 171 -10.43 -2.25 4.36
CA SER A 171 -11.62 -3.11 4.36
C SER A 171 -12.94 -2.36 4.11
N GLY A 172 -12.92 -1.04 4.25
CA GLY A 172 -14.03 -0.13 3.98
C GLY A 172 -13.48 1.27 3.72
N LYS A 173 -14.35 2.23 3.38
CA LYS A 173 -13.95 3.62 3.17
C LYS A 173 -13.46 4.27 4.46
N ARG A 174 -12.49 5.16 4.36
CA ARG A 174 -11.83 5.89 5.47
C ARG A 174 -11.78 7.37 5.14
N PRO A 175 -11.68 8.24 6.15
CA PRO A 175 -11.53 9.67 5.92
C PRO A 175 -10.35 9.97 5.02
N ARG A 176 -10.51 10.93 4.12
CA ARG A 176 -9.39 11.47 3.33
C ARG A 176 -8.27 11.94 4.27
N GLY A 177 -7.04 11.71 3.88
CA GLY A 177 -5.87 11.96 4.71
C GLY A 177 -5.46 10.77 5.58
N PHE A 178 -6.23 9.68 5.66
CA PHE A 178 -5.81 8.53 6.46
C PHE A 178 -4.59 7.81 5.87
N THR A 179 -4.50 7.67 4.54
CA THR A 179 -3.30 7.15 3.87
C THR A 179 -2.07 8.02 4.18
N ALA A 180 -2.22 9.34 4.13
CA ALA A 180 -1.16 10.30 4.48
C ALA A 180 -0.76 10.18 5.97
N ALA A 181 -1.73 10.02 6.87
CA ALA A 181 -1.48 9.80 8.29
C ALA A 181 -0.71 8.50 8.56
N LEU A 182 -1.01 7.42 7.82
CA LEU A 182 -0.23 6.16 7.89
C LEU A 182 1.22 6.39 7.46
N VAL A 183 1.46 7.12 6.37
CA VAL A 183 2.83 7.46 5.91
C VAL A 183 3.59 8.25 6.98
N ILE A 184 2.97 9.25 7.60
CA ILE A 184 3.58 10.03 8.68
C ILE A 184 3.93 9.14 9.87
N VAL A 185 2.99 8.33 10.33
CA VAL A 185 3.22 7.42 11.46
C VAL A 185 4.31 6.39 11.15
N ASP A 186 4.33 5.82 9.95
CA ASP A 186 5.39 4.90 9.52
C ASP A 186 6.75 5.60 9.51
N GLY A 187 6.82 6.86 9.05
CA GLY A 187 8.03 7.69 9.09
C GLY A 187 8.52 7.97 10.51
N LEU A 188 7.62 8.29 11.43
CA LEU A 188 7.94 8.53 12.84
C LEU A 188 8.39 7.22 13.54
N LEU A 189 7.71 6.11 13.30
CA LEU A 189 8.06 4.81 13.87
C LEU A 189 9.41 4.29 13.35
N ALA A 190 9.78 4.63 12.13
CA ALA A 190 11.07 4.29 11.52
C ALA A 190 12.17 5.32 11.81
N GLU A 191 11.89 6.37 12.61
CA GLU A 191 12.79 7.50 12.87
C GLU A 191 13.31 8.18 11.57
N ALA A 192 12.51 8.12 10.51
CA ALA A 192 12.80 8.70 9.19
C ALA A 192 12.40 10.19 9.09
N CYS A 193 11.62 10.68 10.04
CA CYS A 193 11.26 12.08 10.23
C CYS A 193 11.03 12.38 11.71
N ASP A 194 11.00 13.67 12.05
CA ASP A 194 10.65 14.16 13.38
C ASP A 194 9.20 14.63 13.47
N ALA A 195 8.75 15.01 14.68
CA ALA A 195 7.38 15.44 14.93
C ALA A 195 6.95 16.70 14.16
N ALA A 196 7.91 17.53 13.68
CA ALA A 196 7.60 18.71 12.88
C ALA A 196 6.91 18.40 11.55
N VAL A 197 6.92 17.13 11.11
CA VAL A 197 6.12 16.66 9.97
C VAL A 197 4.64 16.94 10.18
N LEU A 198 4.12 16.82 11.40
CA LEU A 198 2.71 17.07 11.72
C LEU A 198 2.33 18.54 11.52
N ASP A 199 3.24 19.46 11.83
CA ASP A 199 3.02 20.89 11.67
C ASP A 199 3.09 21.29 10.19
N ARG A 200 4.02 20.72 9.42
CA ARG A 200 4.11 20.93 7.97
C ARG A 200 2.83 20.53 7.24
N TRP A 201 2.16 19.50 7.71
CA TRP A 201 0.94 18.93 7.12
C TRP A 201 -0.33 19.27 7.90
N ALA A 202 -0.28 20.25 8.82
CA ALA A 202 -1.42 20.64 9.67
C ALA A 202 -2.66 21.10 8.89
N HIS A 203 -2.49 21.44 7.60
CA HIS A 203 -3.60 21.80 6.70
C HIS A 203 -4.45 20.61 6.27
N VAL A 204 -4.01 19.36 6.48
CA VAL A 204 -4.82 18.16 6.23
C VAL A 204 -5.87 18.03 7.33
N PRO A 205 -7.18 18.03 6.99
CA PRO A 205 -8.25 18.02 7.99
C PRO A 205 -8.16 16.81 8.92
N GLY A 206 -8.17 17.05 10.22
CA GLY A 206 -8.17 15.98 11.22
C GLY A 206 -6.88 15.15 11.31
N LEU A 207 -5.75 15.62 10.72
CA LEU A 207 -4.52 14.86 10.60
C LEU A 207 -4.05 14.22 11.91
N ARG A 208 -4.06 14.97 13.03
CA ARG A 208 -3.59 14.42 14.32
C ARG A 208 -4.47 13.29 14.83
N GLU A 209 -5.79 13.37 14.64
CA GLU A 209 -6.70 12.27 14.98
C GLU A 209 -6.52 11.06 14.05
N LEU A 210 -6.36 11.30 12.76
CA LEU A 210 -6.06 10.25 11.80
C LEU A 210 -4.71 9.57 12.11
N ALA A 211 -3.70 10.33 12.54
CA ALA A 211 -2.40 9.79 12.93
C ALA A 211 -2.50 8.94 14.22
N ARG A 212 -3.35 9.30 15.19
CA ARG A 212 -3.62 8.42 16.34
C ARG A 212 -4.21 7.09 15.91
N ARG A 213 -5.23 7.09 15.04
CA ARG A 213 -5.81 5.85 14.49
C ARG A 213 -4.81 5.05 13.68
N ALA A 214 -3.93 5.72 12.93
CA ALA A 214 -2.84 5.08 12.21
C ALA A 214 -1.85 4.40 13.17
N LEU A 215 -1.49 5.06 14.28
CA LEU A 215 -0.63 4.48 15.32
C LEU A 215 -1.30 3.28 16.01
N GLU A 216 -2.57 3.41 16.39
CA GLU A 216 -3.35 2.29 16.95
C GLU A 216 -3.36 1.08 16.00
N TYR A 217 -3.55 1.31 14.71
CA TYR A 217 -3.50 0.27 13.70
C TYR A 217 -2.10 -0.39 13.63
N ARG A 218 -1.01 0.39 13.57
CA ARG A 218 0.36 -0.16 13.55
C ARG A 218 0.69 -0.94 14.82
N VAL A 219 0.24 -0.47 15.99
CA VAL A 219 0.37 -1.20 17.26
C VAL A 219 -0.38 -2.53 17.21
N ALA A 220 -1.60 -2.55 16.69
CA ALA A 220 -2.37 -3.79 16.55
C ALA A 220 -1.70 -4.75 15.57
N CYS A 221 -1.17 -4.27 14.44
CA CYS A 221 -0.38 -5.06 13.48
C CYS A 221 0.86 -5.67 14.11
N ALA A 222 1.63 -4.88 14.87
CA ALA A 222 2.84 -5.36 15.54
C ALA A 222 2.54 -6.44 16.58
N ARG A 223 1.45 -6.29 17.35
CA ARG A 223 0.98 -7.33 18.27
C ARG A 223 0.63 -8.61 17.54
N ALA A 224 -0.10 -8.51 16.43
CA ALA A 224 -0.45 -9.66 15.59
C ALA A 224 0.78 -10.37 15.01
N ALA A 225 1.83 -9.62 14.69
CA ALA A 225 3.12 -10.15 14.21
C ALA A 225 4.07 -10.62 15.32
N GLY A 226 3.70 -10.48 16.61
CA GLY A 226 4.56 -10.83 17.73
C GLY A 226 5.78 -9.91 17.91
N SER A 227 5.73 -8.70 17.36
CA SER A 227 6.84 -7.73 17.39
C SER A 227 6.72 -6.79 18.59
N GLY A 228 7.84 -6.54 19.31
CA GLY A 228 7.90 -5.58 20.40
C GLY A 228 8.30 -4.19 19.89
N ILE A 229 7.36 -3.25 19.83
CA ILE A 229 7.62 -1.85 19.41
C ILE A 229 7.29 -0.82 20.51
N ARG A 230 7.23 -1.26 21.79
CA ARG A 230 6.66 -0.47 22.88
C ARG A 230 7.34 0.88 23.09
N SER A 231 8.67 0.94 23.11
CA SER A 231 9.41 2.19 23.40
C SER A 231 9.26 3.24 22.31
N ILE A 232 9.26 2.81 21.04
CA ILE A 232 9.10 3.71 19.88
C ILE A 232 7.67 4.27 19.84
N VAL A 233 6.68 3.42 20.09
CA VAL A 233 5.27 3.81 20.15
C VAL A 233 5.00 4.90 21.19
N GLU A 234 5.58 4.79 22.39
CA GLU A 234 5.43 5.79 23.46
C GLU A 234 6.02 7.16 23.04
N GLY A 235 7.08 7.17 22.24
CA GLY A 235 7.65 8.39 21.67
C GLY A 235 6.73 9.06 20.66
N VAL A 236 6.19 8.28 19.72
CA VAL A 236 5.26 8.76 18.68
C VAL A 236 3.95 9.24 19.31
N ASP A 237 3.38 8.49 20.26
CA ASP A 237 2.14 8.87 20.95
C ASP A 237 2.27 10.24 21.63
N ARG A 238 3.38 10.48 22.32
CA ARG A 238 3.67 11.81 22.93
C ARG A 238 3.72 12.91 21.88
N ALA A 239 4.34 12.68 20.73
CA ALA A 239 4.41 13.65 19.64
C ALA A 239 3.02 13.99 19.06
N LEU A 240 2.09 13.03 19.03
CA LEU A 240 0.72 13.22 18.56
C LEU A 240 -0.16 13.99 19.56
N VAL A 241 0.16 13.95 20.84
CA VAL A 241 -0.61 14.61 21.93
C VAL A 241 -0.09 16.03 22.18
N SER A 242 1.18 16.33 21.88
CA SER A 242 1.74 17.69 22.05
C SER A 242 1.06 18.68 21.12
N GLU A 243 0.44 19.73 21.67
CA GLU A 243 -0.13 20.88 20.95
C GLU A 243 0.96 21.81 20.43
#